data_ed1cf031bccf8fa3c7dd7285a918009a
#
_entry.id   ed1cf031bccf8fa3c7dd7285a918009a
#
_cell.length_a   1.000
_cell.length_b   1.000
_cell.length_c   1.000
_cell.angle_alpha   90.00
_cell.angle_beta   90.00
_cell.angle_gamma   90.00
#
_symmetry.space_group_name_H-M   'P 1'
#
loop_
_entity.id
_entity.type
_entity.pdbx_description
1 polymer ?
#
loop_
_entity_poly.entity_id
_entity_poly.type
_entity_poly.pdbx_seq_one_letter_code
_entity_poly.pdbx_strand_id
1 'polypeptide(L)'
;MKFCNNPFKKVHLDPGGGVRVCGWTDESIGNVLKEDFKEIWHGEKANKIRESIMDGSYKYCRAISCPYLENDSLPDIDGEELEREKIPTEVPVSYSVACDFTCNHSCPSCRDEVFCGSKEYKENLEKELDIILPYLQKAENIVTCGNGDIFSSKQMMDMLEKLKPENKDCKIQFETNGALFDEKRWDRIKHLGEYELLVTITPNSFEEHTFKYLNGGHDSLKEVLHNLAFIKELKSKGMVNEIEISMVMQDRNFWELPDFARRCIEEFDADRVVVKPLYKWFNLSEDNYWHKDVLNPLHPYHAEYLEMIKDPYLQNNDKVFFWGANNLHPAQKHPAYRYKEQLDIISRLVDCKNLNVRLKKYFENLNVSKLYIYGDMEISSIIYNILSEAIEIEAFIARDIKRKQICGLDVISVCDYTCKPDDVILVLNYPFFANIKRDFDFAGFTGRLIRLDDLVDTV
;
A
#
# COMPACT_ATOMS: atom_id res chain seq x y z
N MET A 1 -14.77 3.96 -18.06
CA MET A 1 -14.82 4.01 -16.57
C MET A 1 -13.45 3.70 -16.01
N LYS A 2 -13.10 4.25 -14.85
CA LYS A 2 -11.90 3.81 -14.12
C LYS A 2 -12.04 2.35 -13.72
N PHE A 3 -11.07 1.52 -14.05
CA PHE A 3 -11.20 0.07 -13.86
C PHE A 3 -9.91 -0.56 -13.33
N CYS A 4 -10.06 -1.44 -12.34
CA CYS A 4 -8.97 -2.26 -11.80
C CYS A 4 -9.21 -3.72 -12.14
N ASN A 5 -8.34 -4.32 -12.95
CA ASN A 5 -8.47 -5.72 -13.35
C ASN A 5 -7.92 -6.73 -12.32
N ASN A 6 -7.20 -6.29 -11.28
CA ASN A 6 -6.61 -7.19 -10.27
C ASN A 6 -7.63 -8.20 -9.71
N PRO A 7 -8.84 -7.81 -9.24
CA PRO A 7 -9.80 -8.77 -8.69
C PRO A 7 -10.33 -9.80 -9.68
N PHE A 8 -10.06 -9.62 -10.98
CA PHE A 8 -10.52 -10.51 -12.05
C PHE A 8 -9.41 -11.45 -12.56
N LYS A 9 -8.14 -11.17 -12.22
CA LYS A 9 -6.97 -11.90 -12.75
C LYS A 9 -5.94 -12.31 -11.70
N LYS A 10 -5.95 -11.67 -10.53
CA LYS A 10 -4.87 -11.77 -9.54
C LYS A 10 -5.35 -12.26 -8.19
N VAL A 11 -4.49 -13.02 -7.50
CA VAL A 11 -4.59 -13.28 -6.06
C VAL A 11 -3.31 -12.92 -5.32
N HIS A 12 -3.49 -12.61 -4.06
CA HIS A 12 -2.43 -12.45 -3.08
C HIS A 12 -2.60 -13.52 -1.99
N LEU A 13 -1.56 -14.30 -1.78
CA LEU A 13 -1.53 -15.40 -0.83
C LEU A 13 -0.86 -14.94 0.46
N ASP A 14 -1.60 -14.99 1.55
CA ASP A 14 -1.12 -14.59 2.88
C ASP A 14 -0.68 -15.82 3.69
N PRO A 15 0.18 -15.65 4.70
CA PRO A 15 0.59 -16.75 5.57
C PRO A 15 -0.61 -17.45 6.24
N GLY A 16 -0.54 -18.78 6.31
CA GLY A 16 -1.60 -19.60 6.90
C GLY A 16 -2.78 -19.88 5.97
N GLY A 17 -2.56 -19.78 4.66
CA GLY A 17 -3.50 -20.15 3.61
C GLY A 17 -4.52 -19.09 3.26
N GLY A 18 -4.39 -17.87 3.78
CA GLY A 18 -5.28 -16.75 3.46
C GLY A 18 -5.18 -16.33 1.99
N VAL A 19 -6.32 -15.99 1.37
CA VAL A 19 -6.38 -15.55 -0.02
C VAL A 19 -7.08 -14.19 -0.09
N ARG A 20 -6.45 -13.23 -0.77
CA ARG A 20 -7.04 -11.93 -1.15
C ARG A 20 -6.95 -11.72 -2.66
N VAL A 21 -7.83 -10.94 -3.24
CA VAL A 21 -7.76 -10.59 -4.67
C VAL A 21 -6.67 -9.56 -4.99
N CYS A 22 -6.15 -8.89 -3.96
CA CYS A 22 -5.10 -7.89 -4.09
C CYS A 22 -4.46 -7.64 -2.72
N GLY A 23 -3.17 -7.30 -2.69
CA GLY A 23 -2.47 -6.90 -1.46
C GLY A 23 -3.02 -5.64 -0.78
N TRP A 24 -3.79 -4.82 -1.51
CA TRP A 24 -4.39 -3.57 -1.03
C TRP A 24 -5.88 -3.71 -0.64
N THR A 25 -6.37 -4.94 -0.43
CA THR A 25 -7.69 -5.20 0.14
C THR A 25 -7.56 -5.69 1.57
N ASP A 26 -8.50 -5.34 2.44
CA ASP A 26 -8.54 -5.85 3.82
C ASP A 26 -9.22 -7.22 3.90
N GLU A 27 -10.13 -7.47 2.98
CA GLU A 27 -10.98 -8.65 2.97
C GLU A 27 -10.23 -9.88 2.44
N SER A 28 -10.15 -10.93 3.26
CA SER A 28 -9.82 -12.28 2.81
C SER A 28 -11.02 -12.90 2.14
N ILE A 29 -10.84 -13.43 0.93
CA ILE A 29 -11.90 -14.11 0.18
C ILE A 29 -12.05 -15.59 0.56
N GLY A 30 -11.07 -16.16 1.26
CA GLY A 30 -11.09 -17.56 1.71
C GLY A 30 -9.75 -18.05 2.24
N ASN A 31 -9.64 -19.35 2.49
CA ASN A 31 -8.42 -19.97 3.00
C ASN A 31 -8.17 -21.34 2.32
N VAL A 32 -7.07 -21.47 1.59
CA VAL A 32 -6.73 -22.66 0.79
C VAL A 32 -6.49 -23.93 1.61
N LEU A 33 -6.18 -23.80 2.89
CA LEU A 33 -6.05 -24.95 3.80
C LEU A 33 -7.40 -25.49 4.27
N LYS A 34 -8.51 -24.81 3.98
CA LYS A 34 -9.85 -25.12 4.46
C LYS A 34 -10.88 -25.30 3.35
N GLU A 35 -10.65 -24.70 2.19
CA GLU A 35 -11.62 -24.58 1.10
C GLU A 35 -10.93 -24.86 -0.23
N ASP A 36 -11.68 -25.31 -1.23
CA ASP A 36 -11.17 -25.46 -2.60
C ASP A 36 -10.81 -24.11 -3.21
N PHE A 37 -9.65 -24.03 -3.84
CA PHE A 37 -9.13 -22.75 -4.37
C PHE A 37 -10.02 -22.16 -5.47
N LYS A 38 -10.64 -22.98 -6.33
CA LYS A 38 -11.56 -22.48 -7.36
C LYS A 38 -12.86 -21.97 -6.74
N GLU A 39 -13.34 -22.65 -5.68
CA GLU A 39 -14.52 -22.20 -4.94
C GLU A 39 -14.24 -20.85 -4.24
N ILE A 40 -13.06 -20.66 -3.67
CA ILE A 40 -12.61 -19.36 -3.12
C ILE A 40 -12.61 -18.29 -4.23
N TRP A 41 -11.99 -18.58 -5.37
CA TRP A 41 -11.84 -17.62 -6.47
C TRP A 41 -13.18 -17.15 -7.06
N HIS A 42 -14.15 -18.05 -7.20
CA HIS A 42 -15.50 -17.74 -7.70
C HIS A 42 -16.54 -17.51 -6.61
N GLY A 43 -16.12 -17.51 -5.34
CA GLY A 43 -17.00 -17.39 -4.18
C GLY A 43 -17.66 -16.02 -4.04
N GLU A 44 -18.66 -15.96 -3.16
CA GLU A 44 -19.47 -14.76 -2.92
C GLU A 44 -18.62 -13.54 -2.53
N LYS A 45 -17.61 -13.74 -1.65
CA LYS A 45 -16.74 -12.63 -1.20
C LYS A 45 -15.92 -12.03 -2.36
N ALA A 46 -15.34 -12.88 -3.21
CA ALA A 46 -14.60 -12.42 -4.38
C ALA A 46 -15.52 -11.65 -5.35
N ASN A 47 -16.74 -12.14 -5.55
CA ASN A 47 -17.72 -11.49 -6.43
C ASN A 47 -18.18 -10.13 -5.87
N LYS A 48 -18.41 -10.00 -4.57
CA LYS A 48 -18.73 -8.70 -3.94
C LYS A 48 -17.62 -7.66 -4.17
N ILE A 49 -16.34 -8.09 -4.11
CA ILE A 49 -15.23 -7.19 -4.41
C ILE A 49 -15.26 -6.78 -5.89
N ARG A 50 -15.46 -7.72 -6.82
CA ARG A 50 -15.59 -7.44 -8.26
C ARG A 50 -16.75 -6.52 -8.58
N GLU A 51 -17.90 -6.73 -7.95
CA GLU A 51 -19.06 -5.86 -8.06
C GLU A 51 -18.72 -4.42 -7.62
N SER A 52 -17.94 -4.25 -6.55
CA SER A 52 -17.51 -2.93 -6.10
C SER A 52 -16.52 -2.22 -7.05
N ILE A 53 -15.83 -2.96 -7.92
CA ILE A 53 -15.05 -2.37 -9.01
C ILE A 53 -15.98 -1.92 -10.14
N MET A 54 -16.97 -2.76 -10.48
CA MET A 54 -17.91 -2.49 -11.58
C MET A 54 -18.82 -1.32 -11.30
N ASP A 55 -19.23 -1.13 -10.05
CA ASP A 55 -20.05 0.01 -9.64
C ASP A 55 -19.24 1.28 -9.34
N GLY A 56 -17.90 1.18 -9.33
CA GLY A 56 -16.99 2.29 -9.08
C GLY A 56 -16.85 2.70 -7.62
N SER A 57 -17.44 1.96 -6.67
CA SER A 57 -17.35 2.28 -5.23
C SER A 57 -16.00 1.94 -4.63
N TYR A 58 -15.33 0.89 -5.12
CA TYR A 58 -14.07 0.38 -4.58
C TYR A 58 -14.08 0.17 -3.06
N LYS A 59 -15.24 -0.11 -2.47
CA LYS A 59 -15.47 -0.08 -1.02
C LYS A 59 -14.63 -1.08 -0.22
N TYR A 60 -14.14 -2.14 -0.86
CA TYR A 60 -13.25 -3.13 -0.23
C TYR A 60 -11.76 -2.84 -0.45
N CYS A 61 -11.44 -1.74 -1.16
CA CYS A 61 -10.07 -1.34 -1.43
C CYS A 61 -9.60 -0.31 -0.41
N ARG A 62 -8.36 -0.44 0.05
CA ARG A 62 -7.68 0.60 0.85
C ARG A 62 -7.28 1.76 -0.05
N ALA A 63 -8.19 2.70 -0.30
CA ALA A 63 -7.94 3.81 -1.21
C ALA A 63 -6.70 4.64 -0.83
N ILE A 64 -6.41 4.78 0.48
CA ILE A 64 -5.25 5.53 1.00
C ILE A 64 -3.92 4.80 0.74
N SER A 65 -3.94 3.46 0.68
CA SER A 65 -2.73 2.64 0.51
C SER A 65 -2.55 2.13 -0.91
N CYS A 66 -3.64 2.11 -1.70
CA CYS A 66 -3.60 1.66 -3.08
C CYS A 66 -3.01 2.76 -3.98
N PRO A 67 -1.82 2.58 -4.58
CA PRO A 67 -1.18 3.63 -5.37
C PRO A 67 -2.02 4.07 -6.58
N TYR A 68 -2.85 3.20 -7.11
CA TYR A 68 -3.71 3.52 -8.24
C TYR A 68 -4.91 4.39 -7.85
N LEU A 69 -5.57 4.08 -6.73
CA LEU A 69 -6.70 4.87 -6.24
C LEU A 69 -6.23 6.19 -5.63
N GLU A 70 -5.14 6.17 -4.87
CA GLU A 70 -4.56 7.35 -4.26
C GLU A 70 -4.13 8.39 -5.31
N ASN A 71 -3.56 7.93 -6.43
CA ASN A 71 -3.07 8.78 -7.51
C ASN A 71 -4.08 9.02 -8.64
N ASP A 72 -5.30 8.49 -8.53
CA ASP A 72 -6.30 8.48 -9.62
C ASP A 72 -5.73 7.97 -10.95
N SER A 73 -4.86 6.97 -10.89
CA SER A 73 -4.09 6.44 -12.02
C SER A 73 -4.65 5.12 -12.58
N LEU A 74 -5.85 4.72 -12.16
CA LEU A 74 -6.51 3.59 -12.79
C LEU A 74 -6.80 3.89 -14.26
N PRO A 75 -6.61 2.91 -15.17
CA PRO A 75 -6.93 3.08 -16.57
C PRO A 75 -8.43 3.32 -16.78
N ASP A 76 -8.77 4.16 -17.76
CA ASP A 76 -10.12 4.27 -18.26
C ASP A 76 -10.31 3.23 -19.36
N ILE A 77 -11.28 2.32 -19.15
CA ILE A 77 -11.69 1.34 -20.16
C ILE A 77 -13.18 1.39 -20.41
N ASP A 78 -13.61 1.02 -21.61
CA ASP A 78 -15.01 0.98 -22.03
C ASP A 78 -15.26 -0.08 -23.11
N GLY A 79 -16.48 -0.15 -23.58
CA GLY A 79 -16.88 -0.96 -24.71
C GLY A 79 -16.44 -2.43 -24.61
N GLU A 80 -15.89 -2.97 -25.70
CA GLU A 80 -15.48 -4.37 -25.79
C GLU A 80 -14.36 -4.75 -24.82
N GLU A 81 -13.48 -3.81 -24.51
CA GLU A 81 -12.39 -4.04 -23.56
C GLU A 81 -12.94 -4.28 -22.16
N LEU A 82 -13.88 -3.43 -21.69
CA LEU A 82 -14.54 -3.62 -20.40
C LEU A 82 -15.31 -4.94 -20.35
N GLU A 83 -16.05 -5.29 -21.42
CA GLU A 83 -16.82 -6.53 -21.49
C GLU A 83 -15.92 -7.77 -21.34
N ARG A 84 -14.69 -7.71 -21.84
CA ARG A 84 -13.69 -8.78 -21.69
C ARG A 84 -13.06 -8.78 -20.28
N GLU A 85 -12.59 -7.63 -19.82
CA GLU A 85 -11.79 -7.51 -18.58
C GLU A 85 -12.62 -7.72 -17.31
N LYS A 86 -13.94 -7.48 -17.33
CA LYS A 86 -14.85 -7.70 -16.19
C LYS A 86 -15.17 -9.17 -15.90
N ILE A 87 -14.77 -10.09 -16.78
CA ILE A 87 -15.00 -11.52 -16.59
C ILE A 87 -13.79 -12.10 -15.86
N PRO A 88 -13.97 -12.69 -14.66
CA PRO A 88 -12.86 -13.34 -13.98
C PRO A 88 -12.38 -14.55 -14.79
N THR A 89 -11.07 -14.73 -14.83
CA THR A 89 -10.47 -15.92 -15.41
C THR A 89 -10.92 -17.20 -14.68
N GLU A 90 -10.86 -18.35 -15.33
CA GLU A 90 -11.24 -19.64 -14.72
C GLU A 90 -10.47 -19.92 -13.42
N VAL A 91 -9.19 -19.59 -13.41
CA VAL A 91 -8.32 -19.52 -12.22
C VAL A 91 -7.50 -18.24 -12.34
N PRO A 92 -6.97 -17.68 -11.26
CA PRO A 92 -6.07 -16.54 -11.35
C PRO A 92 -4.90 -16.82 -12.31
N VAL A 93 -4.50 -15.81 -13.06
CA VAL A 93 -3.31 -15.88 -13.94
C VAL A 93 -2.12 -15.12 -13.35
N SER A 94 -2.34 -14.31 -12.32
CA SER A 94 -1.31 -13.56 -11.61
C SER A 94 -1.33 -13.86 -10.11
N TYR A 95 -0.17 -14.16 -9.54
CA TYR A 95 -0.03 -14.57 -8.15
C TYR A 95 1.00 -13.72 -7.43
N SER A 96 0.63 -13.17 -6.27
CA SER A 96 1.58 -12.68 -5.27
C SER A 96 1.70 -13.72 -4.17
N VAL A 97 2.83 -14.41 -4.14
CA VAL A 97 3.10 -15.50 -3.18
C VAL A 97 3.82 -14.91 -1.98
N ALA A 98 3.05 -14.43 -0.99
CA ALA A 98 3.51 -13.78 0.23
C ALA A 98 3.23 -14.60 1.50
N CYS A 99 3.16 -15.92 1.36
CA CYS A 99 2.66 -16.85 2.36
C CYS A 99 3.66 -17.25 3.47
N ASP A 100 4.88 -16.69 3.46
CA ASP A 100 5.90 -17.05 4.46
C ASP A 100 6.50 -15.81 5.15
N PHE A 101 6.58 -15.87 6.49
CA PHE A 101 7.25 -14.87 7.31
C PHE A 101 8.75 -15.14 7.54
N THR A 102 9.27 -16.30 7.10
CA THR A 102 10.66 -16.69 7.33
C THR A 102 11.62 -15.68 6.69
N CYS A 103 12.50 -15.10 7.49
CA CYS A 103 13.48 -14.12 7.05
C CYS A 103 14.75 -14.24 7.89
N ASN A 104 15.90 -14.04 7.25
CA ASN A 104 17.21 -14.05 7.89
C ASN A 104 17.60 -12.69 8.50
N HIS A 105 16.79 -11.64 8.32
CA HIS A 105 16.99 -10.32 8.91
C HIS A 105 15.85 -9.97 9.89
N SER A 106 16.11 -9.04 10.80
CA SER A 106 15.17 -8.44 11.73
C SER A 106 15.15 -6.91 11.58
N CYS A 107 14.90 -6.43 10.37
CA CYS A 107 14.88 -4.99 10.05
C CYS A 107 13.92 -4.24 10.98
N PRO A 108 14.37 -3.20 11.71
CA PRO A 108 13.55 -2.47 12.70
C PRO A 108 12.34 -1.76 12.09
N SER A 109 12.29 -1.61 10.77
CA SER A 109 11.14 -1.10 10.02
C SER A 109 10.12 -2.18 9.65
N CYS A 110 10.41 -3.46 9.92
CA CYS A 110 9.60 -4.58 9.48
C CYS A 110 9.22 -5.52 10.63
N ARG A 111 10.18 -5.89 11.51
CA ARG A 111 9.99 -6.91 12.56
C ARG A 111 10.98 -6.74 13.69
N ASP A 112 10.64 -7.25 14.87
CA ASP A 112 11.47 -7.13 16.07
C ASP A 112 12.52 -8.24 16.18
N GLU A 113 12.29 -9.40 15.56
CA GLU A 113 13.18 -10.56 15.63
C GLU A 113 13.23 -11.37 14.32
N VAL A 114 14.25 -12.19 14.17
CA VAL A 114 14.35 -13.15 13.08
C VAL A 114 13.27 -14.21 13.24
N PHE A 115 12.46 -14.42 12.19
CA PHE A 115 11.40 -15.41 12.20
C PHE A 115 11.81 -16.66 11.41
N CYS A 116 11.78 -17.82 12.07
CA CYS A 116 12.13 -19.10 11.47
C CYS A 116 10.97 -20.10 11.39
N GLY A 117 9.81 -19.76 11.91
CA GLY A 117 8.63 -20.62 11.96
C GLY A 117 8.79 -21.87 12.84
N SER A 118 7.73 -22.29 13.52
CA SER A 118 7.65 -23.57 14.22
C SER A 118 7.59 -24.75 13.23
N LYS A 119 7.70 -25.97 13.72
CA LYS A 119 7.50 -27.18 12.91
C LYS A 119 6.10 -27.19 12.28
N GLU A 120 5.07 -26.93 13.07
CA GLU A 120 3.69 -26.86 12.60
C GLU A 120 3.49 -25.76 11.54
N TYR A 121 4.08 -24.57 11.75
CA TYR A 121 4.06 -23.50 10.76
C TYR A 121 4.63 -23.98 9.41
N LYS A 122 5.80 -24.63 9.42
CA LYS A 122 6.48 -25.14 8.21
C LYS A 122 5.67 -26.23 7.51
N GLU A 123 5.05 -27.14 8.28
CA GLU A 123 4.17 -28.18 7.72
C GLU A 123 2.90 -27.61 7.08
N ASN A 124 2.33 -26.55 7.66
CA ASN A 124 1.17 -25.87 7.08
C ASN A 124 1.56 -25.08 5.84
N LEU A 125 2.71 -24.38 5.86
CA LEU A 125 3.25 -23.70 4.68
C LEU A 125 3.51 -24.68 3.53
N GLU A 126 4.09 -25.84 3.80
CA GLU A 126 4.33 -26.87 2.78
C GLU A 126 3.01 -27.34 2.15
N LYS A 127 1.97 -27.59 2.96
CA LYS A 127 0.63 -27.94 2.45
C LYS A 127 0.03 -26.81 1.59
N GLU A 128 0.15 -25.58 2.03
CA GLU A 128 -0.32 -24.40 1.28
C GLU A 128 0.35 -24.32 -0.09
N LEU A 129 1.67 -24.44 -0.11
CA LEU A 129 2.46 -24.39 -1.36
C LEU A 129 2.16 -25.57 -2.28
N ASP A 130 1.97 -26.78 -1.75
CA ASP A 130 1.59 -27.96 -2.55
C ASP A 130 0.19 -27.82 -3.16
N ILE A 131 -0.76 -27.18 -2.47
CA ILE A 131 -2.10 -26.86 -3.01
C ILE A 131 -2.01 -25.85 -4.15
N ILE A 132 -1.17 -24.82 -4.00
CA ILE A 132 -1.10 -23.70 -4.95
C ILE A 132 -0.18 -24.02 -6.15
N LEU A 133 0.82 -24.85 -6.01
CA LEU A 133 1.81 -25.15 -7.05
C LEU A 133 1.18 -25.54 -8.42
N PRO A 134 0.14 -26.41 -8.49
CA PRO A 134 -0.51 -26.72 -9.77
C PRO A 134 -1.12 -25.51 -10.48
N TYR A 135 -1.53 -24.48 -9.73
CA TYR A 135 -2.05 -23.24 -10.29
C TYR A 135 -0.92 -22.30 -10.72
N LEU A 136 0.19 -22.24 -9.97
CA LEU A 136 1.38 -21.52 -10.37
C LEU A 136 1.99 -22.04 -11.68
N GLN A 137 1.86 -23.35 -11.97
CA GLN A 137 2.28 -23.89 -13.27
C GLN A 137 1.52 -23.33 -14.46
N LYS A 138 0.32 -22.76 -14.24
CA LYS A 138 -0.51 -22.14 -15.29
C LYS A 138 -0.50 -20.63 -15.27
N ALA A 139 0.34 -20.04 -14.42
CA ALA A 139 0.41 -18.59 -14.25
C ALA A 139 1.05 -17.89 -15.45
N GLU A 140 0.62 -16.65 -15.67
CA GLU A 140 1.26 -15.69 -16.57
C GLU A 140 2.22 -14.77 -15.81
N ASN A 141 1.96 -14.56 -14.49
CA ASN A 141 2.79 -13.73 -13.64
C ASN A 141 2.85 -14.25 -12.21
N ILE A 142 4.05 -14.39 -11.66
CA ILE A 142 4.31 -14.85 -10.30
C ILE A 142 5.26 -13.86 -9.63
N VAL A 143 4.79 -13.23 -8.55
CA VAL A 143 5.63 -12.39 -7.69
C VAL A 143 5.80 -13.10 -6.36
N THR A 144 7.02 -13.46 -6.02
CA THR A 144 7.34 -14.00 -4.70
C THR A 144 7.77 -12.85 -3.82
N CYS A 145 6.92 -12.46 -2.89
CA CYS A 145 7.06 -11.19 -2.18
C CYS A 145 6.87 -11.31 -0.67
N GLY A 146 7.21 -10.34 -0.04
CA GLY A 146 6.83 -9.45 0.94
C GLY A 146 6.76 -9.76 2.38
N ASN A 147 6.41 -10.91 2.87
CA ASN A 147 6.30 -11.09 4.32
C ASN A 147 7.61 -11.61 4.96
N GLY A 148 8.46 -12.27 4.19
CA GLY A 148 9.75 -12.80 4.58
C GLY A 148 10.81 -12.61 3.50
N ASP A 149 11.81 -13.49 3.48
CA ASP A 149 12.79 -13.59 2.41
C ASP A 149 12.76 -14.99 1.80
N ILE A 150 12.48 -15.06 0.51
CA ILE A 150 12.22 -16.33 -0.18
C ILE A 150 13.42 -17.30 -0.12
N PHE A 151 14.64 -16.76 -0.11
CA PHE A 151 15.88 -17.57 -0.08
C PHE A 151 16.27 -18.04 1.34
N SER A 152 15.62 -17.52 2.38
CA SER A 152 15.76 -17.99 3.76
C SER A 152 14.79 -19.13 4.10
N SER A 153 13.75 -19.33 3.31
CA SER A 153 12.73 -20.36 3.52
C SER A 153 13.02 -21.64 2.73
N LYS A 154 13.17 -22.75 3.45
CA LYS A 154 13.32 -24.06 2.78
C LYS A 154 12.10 -24.40 1.94
N GLN A 155 10.89 -24.17 2.46
CA GLN A 155 9.62 -24.51 1.79
C GLN A 155 9.45 -23.70 0.50
N MET A 156 9.76 -22.40 0.54
CA MET A 156 9.74 -21.55 -0.65
C MET A 156 10.75 -22.01 -1.69
N MET A 157 11.98 -22.33 -1.27
CA MET A 157 13.01 -22.85 -2.17
C MET A 157 12.61 -24.20 -2.79
N ASP A 158 12.00 -25.11 -2.03
CA ASP A 158 11.53 -26.40 -2.53
C ASP A 158 10.36 -26.21 -3.52
N MET A 159 9.51 -25.22 -3.32
CA MET A 159 8.47 -24.83 -4.28
C MET A 159 9.07 -24.28 -5.57
N LEU A 160 10.04 -23.34 -5.48
CA LEU A 160 10.72 -22.76 -6.66
C LEU A 160 11.46 -23.84 -7.48
N GLU A 161 12.05 -24.81 -6.83
CA GLU A 161 12.71 -25.95 -7.50
C GLU A 161 11.74 -26.81 -8.32
N LYS A 162 10.50 -26.94 -7.86
CA LYS A 162 9.42 -27.65 -8.54
C LYS A 162 8.67 -26.77 -9.57
N LEU A 163 8.79 -25.45 -9.50
CA LEU A 163 8.06 -24.51 -10.33
C LEU A 163 8.55 -24.57 -11.78
N LYS A 164 7.63 -24.88 -12.70
CA LYS A 164 7.88 -24.95 -14.17
C LYS A 164 6.64 -24.49 -14.90
N PRO A 165 6.39 -23.16 -15.00
CA PRO A 165 5.22 -22.65 -15.69
C PRO A 165 5.09 -23.23 -17.11
N GLU A 166 3.86 -23.58 -17.49
CA GLU A 166 3.55 -24.09 -18.84
C GLU A 166 3.74 -22.99 -19.89
N ASN A 167 3.41 -21.76 -19.52
CA ASN A 167 3.63 -20.59 -20.34
C ASN A 167 5.11 -20.16 -20.28
N LYS A 168 5.82 -20.20 -21.41
CA LYS A 168 7.23 -19.79 -21.47
C LYS A 168 7.44 -18.28 -21.35
N ASP A 169 6.40 -17.49 -21.60
CA ASP A 169 6.40 -16.03 -21.40
C ASP A 169 5.96 -15.64 -19.97
N CYS A 170 5.89 -16.59 -19.05
CA CYS A 170 5.55 -16.32 -17.66
C CYS A 170 6.58 -15.38 -17.05
N LYS A 171 6.09 -14.30 -16.43
CA LYS A 171 6.92 -13.34 -15.70
C LYS A 171 7.10 -13.81 -14.26
N ILE A 172 8.33 -13.95 -13.83
CA ILE A 172 8.66 -14.35 -12.46
C ILE A 172 9.46 -13.24 -11.81
N GLN A 173 8.97 -12.75 -10.67
CA GLN A 173 9.65 -11.73 -9.89
C GLN A 173 10.05 -12.30 -8.52
N PHE A 174 11.33 -12.17 -8.18
CA PHE A 174 11.84 -12.43 -6.84
C PHE A 174 12.02 -11.14 -6.08
N GLU A 175 11.43 -11.04 -4.88
CA GLU A 175 11.73 -9.96 -3.93
C GLU A 175 12.56 -10.52 -2.77
N THR A 176 13.76 -9.94 -2.52
CA THR A 176 14.70 -10.43 -1.52
C THR A 176 15.51 -9.29 -0.91
N ASN A 177 16.07 -9.52 0.29
CA ASN A 177 17.08 -8.63 0.86
C ASN A 177 18.47 -8.80 0.21
N GLY A 178 18.64 -9.80 -0.65
CA GLY A 178 19.86 -10.07 -1.41
C GLY A 178 20.93 -10.88 -0.68
N ALA A 179 20.85 -11.05 0.63
CA ALA A 179 21.92 -11.71 1.39
C ALA A 179 22.07 -13.19 1.07
N LEU A 180 20.99 -13.83 0.62
CA LEU A 180 20.96 -15.28 0.40
C LEU A 180 20.72 -15.69 -1.07
N PHE A 181 20.75 -14.76 -2.03
CA PHE A 181 20.67 -15.10 -3.45
C PHE A 181 22.07 -15.45 -4.00
N ASP A 182 22.65 -16.52 -3.48
CA ASP A 182 23.99 -17.01 -3.83
C ASP A 182 23.95 -18.06 -4.96
N GLU A 183 25.13 -18.41 -5.47
CA GLU A 183 25.31 -19.42 -6.52
C GLU A 183 24.73 -20.78 -6.15
N LYS A 184 24.81 -21.17 -4.87
CA LYS A 184 24.31 -22.44 -4.38
C LYS A 184 22.78 -22.51 -4.44
N ARG A 185 22.09 -21.41 -4.09
CA ARG A 185 20.64 -21.34 -4.20
C ARG A 185 20.20 -21.22 -5.63
N TRP A 186 20.92 -20.42 -6.41
CA TRP A 186 20.68 -20.29 -7.85
C TRP A 186 20.76 -21.64 -8.57
N ASP A 187 21.77 -22.45 -8.30
CA ASP A 187 21.92 -23.78 -8.92
C ASP A 187 20.68 -24.67 -8.78
N ARG A 188 19.90 -24.54 -7.69
CA ARG A 188 18.65 -25.28 -7.48
C ARG A 188 17.52 -24.80 -8.38
N ILE A 189 17.51 -23.54 -8.73
CA ILE A 189 16.39 -22.86 -9.43
C ILE A 189 16.78 -22.29 -10.80
N LYS A 190 17.97 -22.58 -11.30
CA LYS A 190 18.52 -22.00 -12.55
C LYS A 190 17.66 -22.23 -13.80
N HIS A 191 16.79 -23.26 -13.78
CA HIS A 191 15.80 -23.50 -14.83
C HIS A 191 14.78 -22.36 -14.93
N LEU A 192 14.60 -21.55 -13.87
CA LEU A 192 13.72 -20.38 -13.89
C LEU A 192 14.31 -19.23 -14.72
N GLY A 193 15.60 -19.26 -15.03
CA GLY A 193 16.22 -18.35 -16.00
C GLY A 193 15.81 -18.59 -17.47
N GLU A 194 14.97 -19.59 -17.75
CA GLU A 194 14.33 -19.78 -19.07
C GLU A 194 13.05 -18.93 -19.24
N TYR A 195 12.59 -18.27 -18.19
CA TYR A 195 11.40 -17.42 -18.15
C TYR A 195 11.79 -15.94 -18.09
N GLU A 196 10.81 -15.03 -18.19
CA GLU A 196 11.07 -13.60 -17.98
C GLU A 196 11.28 -13.34 -16.48
N LEU A 197 12.53 -13.29 -16.05
CA LEU A 197 12.91 -13.19 -14.63
C LEU A 197 13.33 -11.79 -14.24
N LEU A 198 12.60 -11.19 -13.30
CA LEU A 198 12.94 -9.95 -12.61
C LEU A 198 13.44 -10.28 -11.18
N VAL A 199 14.54 -9.66 -10.76
CA VAL A 199 15.04 -9.75 -9.39
C VAL A 199 15.04 -8.37 -8.73
N THR A 200 14.22 -8.24 -7.68
CA THR A 200 14.14 -7.03 -6.85
C THR A 200 14.91 -7.26 -5.56
N ILE A 201 15.96 -6.46 -5.35
CA ILE A 201 16.82 -6.50 -4.15
C ILE A 201 16.59 -5.23 -3.32
N THR A 202 16.44 -5.39 -2.00
CA THR A 202 16.20 -4.25 -1.08
C THR A 202 17.31 -4.18 -0.01
N PRO A 203 18.52 -3.70 -0.34
CA PRO A 203 19.62 -3.57 0.61
C PRO A 203 19.45 -2.40 1.58
N ASN A 204 18.66 -1.40 1.23
CA ASN A 204 18.42 -0.15 1.97
C ASN A 204 19.61 0.80 2.12
N SER A 205 20.84 0.34 1.99
CA SER A 205 22.09 1.11 2.05
C SER A 205 23.26 0.26 1.53
N PHE A 206 24.32 0.91 1.06
CA PHE A 206 25.62 0.29 0.77
C PHE A 206 26.73 0.77 1.73
N GLU A 207 26.35 1.58 2.73
CA GLU A 207 27.25 2.01 3.80
C GLU A 207 27.16 1.01 4.96
N GLU A 208 28.29 0.42 5.37
CA GLU A 208 28.34 -0.71 6.31
C GLU A 208 27.58 -0.42 7.61
N HIS A 209 27.76 0.77 8.18
CA HIS A 209 27.11 1.15 9.44
C HIS A 209 25.60 1.33 9.29
N THR A 210 25.18 2.03 8.24
CA THR A 210 23.76 2.26 7.92
C THR A 210 23.08 0.94 7.57
N PHE A 211 23.69 0.14 6.71
CA PHE A 211 23.19 -1.19 6.34
C PHE A 211 22.93 -2.05 7.57
N LYS A 212 23.96 -2.19 8.43
CA LYS A 212 23.85 -2.99 9.65
C LYS A 212 22.71 -2.52 10.58
N TYR A 213 22.57 -1.21 10.76
CA TYR A 213 21.47 -0.64 11.55
C TYR A 213 20.10 -0.96 10.95
N LEU A 214 19.92 -0.71 9.65
CA LEU A 214 18.63 -0.88 8.96
C LEU A 214 18.23 -2.35 8.81
N ASN A 215 19.17 -3.29 8.89
CA ASN A 215 18.91 -4.72 8.79
C ASN A 215 18.92 -5.44 10.15
N GLY A 216 18.71 -4.70 11.26
CA GLY A 216 18.56 -5.27 12.60
C GLY A 216 19.87 -5.80 13.22
N GLY A 217 21.00 -5.18 12.89
CA GLY A 217 22.31 -5.57 13.39
C GLY A 217 23.01 -6.68 12.59
N HIS A 218 22.36 -7.20 11.53
CA HIS A 218 22.94 -8.24 10.67
C HIS A 218 24.04 -7.66 9.78
N ASP A 219 25.20 -8.32 9.76
CA ASP A 219 26.39 -7.91 9.05
C ASP A 219 26.54 -8.77 7.79
N SER A 220 25.67 -8.57 6.81
CA SER A 220 25.63 -9.32 5.55
C SER A 220 25.83 -8.45 4.31
N LEU A 221 26.40 -7.24 4.47
CA LEU A 221 26.61 -6.35 3.34
C LEU A 221 27.56 -6.95 2.29
N LYS A 222 28.60 -7.67 2.72
CA LYS A 222 29.55 -8.30 1.81
C LYS A 222 28.88 -9.36 0.95
N GLU A 223 28.02 -10.16 1.54
CA GLU A 223 27.20 -11.16 0.85
C GLU A 223 26.24 -10.49 -0.14
N VAL A 224 25.58 -9.41 0.26
CA VAL A 224 24.68 -8.65 -0.63
C VAL A 224 25.43 -8.08 -1.83
N LEU A 225 26.59 -7.46 -1.62
CA LEU A 225 27.41 -6.90 -2.71
C LEU A 225 27.94 -8.00 -3.65
N HIS A 226 28.39 -9.13 -3.09
CA HIS A 226 28.80 -10.30 -3.88
C HIS A 226 27.63 -10.82 -4.73
N ASN A 227 26.46 -10.98 -4.11
CA ASN A 227 25.27 -11.51 -4.77
C ASN A 227 24.74 -10.54 -5.84
N LEU A 228 24.81 -9.22 -5.63
CA LEU A 228 24.48 -8.23 -6.66
C LEU A 228 25.40 -8.35 -7.88
N ALA A 229 26.71 -8.53 -7.66
CA ALA A 229 27.64 -8.77 -8.75
C ALA A 229 27.33 -10.09 -9.49
N PHE A 230 26.97 -11.14 -8.76
CA PHE A 230 26.53 -12.41 -9.33
C PHE A 230 25.24 -12.28 -10.15
N ILE A 231 24.23 -11.55 -9.65
CA ILE A 231 22.96 -11.30 -10.38
C ILE A 231 23.23 -10.50 -11.66
N LYS A 232 24.12 -9.51 -11.63
CA LYS A 232 24.57 -8.79 -12.82
C LYS A 232 25.21 -9.74 -13.84
N GLU A 233 26.01 -10.70 -13.38
CA GLU A 233 26.56 -11.74 -14.26
C GLU A 233 25.46 -12.62 -14.88
N LEU A 234 24.45 -13.02 -14.10
CA LEU A 234 23.28 -13.76 -14.61
C LEU A 234 22.52 -12.95 -15.66
N LYS A 235 22.34 -11.64 -15.46
CA LYS A 235 21.74 -10.73 -16.44
C LYS A 235 22.54 -10.69 -17.73
N SER A 236 23.85 -10.58 -17.64
CA SER A 236 24.73 -10.59 -18.83
C SER A 236 24.67 -11.90 -19.63
N LYS A 237 24.28 -12.99 -18.99
CA LYS A 237 24.05 -14.32 -19.61
C LYS A 237 22.61 -14.51 -20.09
N GLY A 238 21.73 -13.53 -19.93
CA GLY A 238 20.31 -13.60 -20.30
C GLY A 238 19.47 -14.51 -19.40
N MET A 239 19.96 -14.85 -18.21
CA MET A 239 19.22 -15.66 -17.22
C MET A 239 18.40 -14.82 -16.23
N VAL A 240 18.66 -13.54 -16.15
CA VAL A 240 17.89 -12.51 -15.47
C VAL A 240 17.63 -11.41 -16.49
N ASN A 241 16.36 -11.00 -16.63
CA ASN A 241 15.97 -10.01 -17.64
C ASN A 241 16.07 -8.60 -17.07
N GLU A 242 15.69 -8.41 -15.80
CA GLU A 242 15.63 -7.10 -15.18
C GLU A 242 16.12 -7.16 -13.74
N ILE A 243 16.93 -6.17 -13.35
CA ILE A 243 17.40 -5.95 -11.97
C ILE A 243 16.75 -4.68 -11.45
N GLU A 244 15.98 -4.80 -10.38
CA GLU A 244 15.46 -3.67 -9.61
C GLU A 244 16.15 -3.64 -8.25
N ILE A 245 16.74 -2.50 -7.88
CA ILE A 245 17.30 -2.31 -6.55
C ILE A 245 16.49 -1.25 -5.83
N SER A 246 16.04 -1.55 -4.61
CA SER A 246 15.16 -0.65 -3.89
C SER A 246 15.69 -0.22 -2.52
N MET A 247 15.27 0.96 -2.10
CA MET A 247 15.54 1.54 -0.80
C MET A 247 14.22 1.93 -0.13
N VAL A 248 14.00 1.46 1.10
CA VAL A 248 12.95 2.00 1.97
C VAL A 248 13.52 3.25 2.65
N MET A 249 13.00 4.41 2.27
CA MET A 249 13.48 5.72 2.73
C MET A 249 13.20 5.92 4.22
N GLN A 250 14.26 6.23 4.98
CA GLN A 250 14.21 6.47 6.42
C GLN A 250 15.18 7.60 6.81
N ASP A 251 15.10 8.04 8.06
CA ASP A 251 15.97 9.06 8.65
C ASP A 251 17.46 8.75 8.58
N ARG A 252 17.82 7.47 8.44
CA ARG A 252 19.22 7.01 8.45
C ARG A 252 19.86 6.87 7.08
N ASN A 253 19.08 6.78 6.01
CA ASN A 253 19.62 6.49 4.68
C ASN A 253 19.24 7.52 3.59
N PHE A 254 18.39 8.49 3.85
CA PHE A 254 17.92 9.37 2.79
C PHE A 254 19.03 10.19 2.12
N TRP A 255 20.04 10.62 2.88
CA TRP A 255 21.20 11.35 2.31
C TRP A 255 22.13 10.51 1.46
N GLU A 256 22.05 9.19 1.59
CA GLU A 256 22.84 8.27 0.76
C GLU A 256 22.21 8.07 -0.62
N LEU A 257 20.96 8.49 -0.83
CA LEU A 257 20.16 8.17 -2.02
C LEU A 257 20.85 8.54 -3.35
N PRO A 258 21.49 9.72 -3.54
CA PRO A 258 22.16 10.03 -4.80
C PRO A 258 23.30 9.05 -5.12
N ASP A 259 24.14 8.74 -4.14
CA ASP A 259 25.25 7.78 -4.32
C ASP A 259 24.76 6.34 -4.40
N PHE A 260 23.74 5.98 -3.63
CA PHE A 260 23.07 4.69 -3.72
C PHE A 260 22.53 4.46 -5.13
N ALA A 261 21.77 5.42 -5.68
CA ALA A 261 21.21 5.31 -7.02
C ALA A 261 22.31 5.20 -8.10
N ARG A 262 23.38 5.98 -7.97
CA ARG A 262 24.54 5.90 -8.89
C ARG A 262 25.18 4.52 -8.85
N ARG A 263 25.45 3.99 -7.68
CA ARG A 263 26.04 2.65 -7.52
C ARG A 263 25.12 1.56 -8.04
N CYS A 264 23.81 1.63 -7.78
CA CYS A 264 22.86 0.68 -8.33
C CYS A 264 22.94 0.59 -9.86
N ILE A 265 23.00 1.73 -10.53
CA ILE A 265 22.93 1.81 -12.00
C ILE A 265 24.31 1.52 -12.61
N GLU A 266 25.39 2.16 -12.12
CA GLU A 266 26.71 2.09 -12.75
C GLU A 266 27.50 0.86 -12.32
N GLU A 267 27.40 0.44 -11.06
CA GLU A 267 28.15 -0.71 -10.53
C GLU A 267 27.39 -2.03 -10.78
N PHE A 268 26.08 -2.06 -10.49
CA PHE A 268 25.27 -3.30 -10.51
C PHE A 268 24.37 -3.43 -11.73
N ASP A 269 24.40 -2.50 -12.68
CA ASP A 269 23.60 -2.52 -13.92
C ASP A 269 22.09 -2.65 -13.66
N ALA A 270 21.60 -1.96 -12.64
CA ALA A 270 20.18 -1.92 -12.35
C ALA A 270 19.41 -1.25 -13.50
N ASP A 271 18.29 -1.86 -13.86
CA ASP A 271 17.33 -1.30 -14.82
C ASP A 271 16.43 -0.26 -14.13
N ARG A 272 16.15 -0.50 -12.83
CA ARG A 272 15.38 0.43 -11.99
C ARG A 272 15.97 0.54 -10.58
N VAL A 273 15.91 1.76 -10.07
CA VAL A 273 16.12 2.06 -8.65
C VAL A 273 14.80 2.55 -8.09
N VAL A 274 14.22 1.82 -7.14
CA VAL A 274 12.90 2.14 -6.59
C VAL A 274 13.02 2.64 -5.15
N VAL A 275 12.69 3.89 -4.95
CA VAL A 275 12.66 4.54 -3.63
C VAL A 275 11.27 4.38 -3.05
N LYS A 276 11.16 3.57 -1.99
CA LYS A 276 9.89 3.25 -1.32
C LYS A 276 9.73 4.12 -0.07
N PRO A 277 8.55 4.70 0.20
CA PRO A 277 8.28 5.33 1.49
C PRO A 277 8.29 4.26 2.59
N LEU A 278 8.59 4.69 3.81
CA LEU A 278 8.40 3.84 4.98
C LEU A 278 6.89 3.67 5.24
N TYR A 279 6.41 2.43 5.22
CA TYR A 279 5.05 2.13 5.63
C TYR A 279 5.01 1.65 7.08
N LYS A 280 3.96 2.04 7.80
CA LYS A 280 3.71 1.52 9.14
C LYS A 280 3.15 0.11 9.06
N TRP A 281 4.04 -0.87 9.16
CA TRP A 281 3.67 -2.26 9.29
C TRP A 281 3.26 -2.60 10.74
N PHE A 282 2.65 -3.77 10.94
CA PHE A 282 2.02 -4.20 12.20
C PHE A 282 2.90 -4.07 13.45
N ASN A 283 4.22 -4.25 13.33
CA ASN A 283 5.15 -4.28 14.46
C ASN A 283 5.81 -2.91 14.73
N LEU A 284 5.62 -1.94 13.86
CA LEU A 284 6.20 -0.63 14.05
C LEU A 284 5.30 0.23 14.94
N SER A 285 5.77 0.60 16.12
CA SER A 285 5.05 1.52 17.00
C SER A 285 4.87 2.90 16.34
N GLU A 286 3.85 3.68 16.76
CA GLU A 286 3.65 5.04 16.26
C GLU A 286 4.92 5.87 16.43
N ASP A 287 5.51 5.87 17.64
CA ASP A 287 6.72 6.65 17.92
C ASP A 287 7.88 6.25 17.02
N ASN A 288 8.13 4.95 16.85
CA ASN A 288 9.20 4.48 15.97
C ASN A 288 8.94 4.84 14.50
N TYR A 289 7.69 4.78 14.05
CA TYR A 289 7.33 5.20 12.71
C TYR A 289 7.61 6.69 12.50
N TRP A 290 7.09 7.56 13.37
CA TRP A 290 7.27 9.00 13.27
C TRP A 290 8.73 9.45 13.36
N HIS A 291 9.56 8.76 14.13
CA HIS A 291 11.01 9.06 14.25
C HIS A 291 11.84 8.60 13.05
N LYS A 292 11.36 7.63 12.28
CA LYS A 292 12.08 7.10 11.12
C LYS A 292 11.62 7.69 9.79
N ASP A 293 10.42 8.22 9.75
CA ASP A 293 9.80 8.68 8.51
C ASP A 293 10.23 10.11 8.18
N VAL A 294 11.28 10.23 7.41
CA VAL A 294 11.82 11.52 6.93
C VAL A 294 10.89 12.26 5.96
N LEU A 295 9.89 11.56 5.40
CA LEU A 295 8.85 12.18 4.57
C LEU A 295 7.83 12.95 5.42
N ASN A 296 7.78 12.70 6.72
CA ASN A 296 6.96 13.43 7.66
C ASN A 296 7.42 14.91 7.75
N PRO A 297 6.58 15.91 7.45
CA PRO A 297 6.96 17.32 7.49
C PRO A 297 7.34 17.85 8.88
N LEU A 298 7.03 17.09 9.94
CA LEU A 298 7.44 17.40 11.32
C LEU A 298 8.75 16.70 11.71
N HIS A 299 9.31 15.88 10.82
CA HIS A 299 10.59 15.22 11.09
C HIS A 299 11.74 16.25 11.07
N PRO A 300 12.70 16.19 12.01
CA PRO A 300 13.81 17.14 12.07
C PRO A 300 14.60 17.31 10.77
N TYR A 301 14.75 16.22 10.00
CA TYR A 301 15.50 16.20 8.74
C TYR A 301 14.64 16.33 7.47
N HIS A 302 13.37 16.73 7.62
CA HIS A 302 12.47 16.83 6.46
C HIS A 302 12.93 17.90 5.45
N ALA A 303 13.47 19.03 5.95
CA ALA A 303 13.98 20.09 5.09
C ALA A 303 15.21 19.64 4.28
N GLU A 304 16.12 18.90 4.92
CA GLU A 304 17.30 18.32 4.30
C GLU A 304 16.92 17.24 3.28
N TYR A 305 15.89 16.43 3.59
CA TYR A 305 15.32 15.48 2.62
C TYR A 305 14.80 16.21 1.38
N LEU A 306 14.04 17.29 1.53
CA LEU A 306 13.50 18.07 0.41
C LEU A 306 14.62 18.73 -0.44
N GLU A 307 15.76 19.05 0.16
CA GLU A 307 16.92 19.54 -0.57
C GLU A 307 17.66 18.40 -1.30
N MET A 308 17.85 17.27 -0.62
CA MET A 308 18.53 16.10 -1.18
C MET A 308 17.82 15.56 -2.44
N ILE A 309 16.49 15.48 -2.45
CA ILE A 309 15.74 14.98 -3.61
C ILE A 309 15.87 15.87 -4.85
N LYS A 310 16.40 17.09 -4.73
CA LYS A 310 16.70 17.98 -5.88
C LYS A 310 18.02 17.64 -6.56
N ASP A 311 18.75 16.66 -6.08
CA ASP A 311 20.01 16.22 -6.71
C ASP A 311 19.81 15.97 -8.21
N PRO A 312 20.66 16.56 -9.08
CA PRO A 312 20.49 16.46 -10.53
C PRO A 312 20.56 15.03 -11.08
N TYR A 313 21.28 14.12 -10.41
CA TYR A 313 21.35 12.73 -10.82
C TYR A 313 20.00 12.02 -10.60
N LEU A 314 19.32 12.31 -9.49
CA LEU A 314 18.01 11.76 -9.20
C LEU A 314 16.93 12.34 -10.12
N GLN A 315 17.01 13.66 -10.40
CA GLN A 315 15.99 14.38 -11.17
C GLN A 315 16.02 14.04 -12.67
N ASN A 316 17.19 13.77 -13.22
CA ASN A 316 17.37 13.59 -14.66
C ASN A 316 17.62 12.14 -15.07
N ASN A 317 17.42 11.19 -14.15
CA ASN A 317 17.66 9.78 -14.41
C ASN A 317 16.32 9.02 -14.49
N ASP A 318 15.97 8.55 -15.67
CA ASP A 318 14.73 7.82 -15.96
C ASP A 318 14.67 6.42 -15.33
N LYS A 319 15.80 5.94 -14.78
CA LYS A 319 15.86 4.69 -14.02
C LYS A 319 15.55 4.85 -12.52
N VAL A 320 15.39 6.08 -12.01
CA VAL A 320 15.09 6.34 -10.60
C VAL A 320 13.60 6.63 -10.43
N PHE A 321 12.91 5.78 -9.65
CA PHE A 321 11.48 5.86 -9.42
C PHE A 321 11.16 6.05 -7.95
N PHE A 322 10.32 7.01 -7.64
CA PHE A 322 9.74 7.17 -6.31
C PHE A 322 8.38 6.50 -6.27
N TRP A 323 8.25 5.45 -5.44
CA TRP A 323 7.02 4.67 -5.33
C TRP A 323 5.86 5.53 -4.83
N GLY A 324 4.72 5.43 -5.51
CA GLY A 324 3.51 6.17 -5.12
C GLY A 324 3.51 7.64 -5.51
N ALA A 325 4.53 8.13 -6.24
CA ALA A 325 4.59 9.50 -6.71
C ALA A 325 4.73 9.53 -8.23
N ASN A 326 3.80 10.21 -8.90
CA ASN A 326 3.99 10.60 -10.30
C ASN A 326 4.97 11.78 -10.42
N ASN A 327 5.34 12.39 -9.30
CA ASN A 327 6.30 13.48 -9.16
C ASN A 327 7.17 13.21 -7.92
N LEU A 328 8.37 13.78 -7.89
CA LEU A 328 9.40 13.67 -6.85
C LEU A 328 9.02 14.22 -5.45
N HIS A 329 7.73 14.38 -5.15
CA HIS A 329 7.24 14.91 -3.89
C HIS A 329 6.26 13.96 -3.17
N PRO A 330 6.69 12.74 -2.76
CA PRO A 330 5.83 11.88 -1.95
C PRO A 330 5.48 12.50 -0.59
N ALA A 331 6.30 13.45 -0.11
CA ALA A 331 6.08 14.14 1.15
C ALA A 331 4.73 14.88 1.22
N GLN A 332 4.25 15.47 0.13
CA GLN A 332 2.96 16.20 0.12
C GLN A 332 1.74 15.29 0.38
N LYS A 333 1.88 13.98 0.23
CA LYS A 333 0.83 12.98 0.49
C LYS A 333 0.97 12.30 1.85
N HIS A 334 1.99 12.66 2.62
CA HIS A 334 2.23 12.07 3.91
C HIS A 334 1.06 12.33 4.87
N PRO A 335 0.59 11.34 5.67
CA PRO A 335 -0.51 11.53 6.62
C PRO A 335 -0.33 12.71 7.58
N ALA A 336 0.92 13.07 7.92
CA ALA A 336 1.22 14.21 8.78
C ALA A 336 0.85 15.56 8.16
N TYR A 337 0.89 15.72 6.84
CA TYR A 337 0.38 16.94 6.19
C TYR A 337 -1.10 17.11 6.47
N ARG A 338 -1.86 16.04 6.41
CA ARG A 338 -3.28 16.05 6.76
C ARG A 338 -3.51 16.49 8.20
N TYR A 339 -2.74 15.98 9.15
CA TYR A 339 -2.84 16.40 10.55
C TYR A 339 -2.42 17.87 10.73
N LYS A 340 -1.36 18.30 10.05
CA LYS A 340 -0.92 19.69 10.05
C LYS A 340 -2.00 20.62 9.47
N GLU A 341 -2.56 20.28 8.33
CA GLU A 341 -3.66 21.05 7.71
C GLU A 341 -4.89 21.09 8.62
N GLN A 342 -5.26 19.97 9.25
CA GLN A 342 -6.36 19.92 10.23
C GLN A 342 -6.07 20.80 11.44
N LEU A 343 -4.84 20.81 11.94
CA LEU A 343 -4.42 21.66 13.04
C LEU A 343 -4.45 23.14 12.66
N ASP A 344 -3.98 23.49 11.45
CA ASP A 344 -4.03 24.86 10.93
C ASP A 344 -5.48 25.34 10.79
N ILE A 345 -6.39 24.49 10.33
CA ILE A 345 -7.82 24.77 10.26
C ILE A 345 -8.43 24.99 11.64
N ILE A 346 -8.13 24.13 12.62
CA ILE A 346 -8.60 24.31 13.99
C ILE A 346 -8.08 25.63 14.56
N SER A 347 -6.80 25.92 14.39
CA SER A 347 -6.19 27.17 14.86
C SER A 347 -6.90 28.39 14.26
N ARG A 348 -7.17 28.36 12.96
CA ARG A 348 -7.90 29.46 12.28
C ARG A 348 -9.33 29.62 12.83
N LEU A 349 -10.04 28.51 13.12
CA LEU A 349 -11.37 28.57 13.74
C LEU A 349 -11.30 29.15 15.15
N VAL A 350 -10.35 28.69 15.96
CA VAL A 350 -10.19 29.15 17.35
C VAL A 350 -9.79 30.64 17.42
N ASP A 351 -8.94 31.11 16.48
CA ASP A 351 -8.50 32.50 16.40
C ASP A 351 -9.54 33.44 15.80
N CYS A 352 -10.62 32.90 15.20
CA CYS A 352 -11.64 33.69 14.56
C CYS A 352 -12.50 34.47 15.59
N LYS A 353 -12.45 35.79 15.51
CA LYS A 353 -13.29 36.64 16.37
C LYS A 353 -14.77 36.52 16.01
N ASN A 354 -15.63 36.36 17.02
CA ASN A 354 -17.06 36.19 16.88
C ASN A 354 -17.46 34.97 16.04
N LEU A 355 -16.67 33.89 16.14
CA LEU A 355 -16.84 32.68 15.36
C LEU A 355 -18.29 32.18 15.33
N ASN A 356 -18.95 32.06 16.50
CA ASN A 356 -20.34 31.58 16.59
C ASN A 356 -21.34 32.45 15.80
N VAL A 357 -21.14 33.76 15.76
CA VAL A 357 -21.99 34.68 14.99
C VAL A 357 -21.77 34.48 13.49
N ARG A 358 -20.52 34.29 13.08
CA ARG A 358 -20.15 34.06 11.67
C ARG A 358 -20.65 32.69 11.17
N LEU A 359 -20.49 31.65 11.98
CA LEU A 359 -21.02 30.30 11.69
C LEU A 359 -22.53 30.30 11.56
N LYS A 360 -23.26 30.93 12.50
CA LYS A 360 -24.73 31.05 12.42
C LYS A 360 -25.14 31.72 11.11
N LYS A 361 -24.53 32.88 10.78
CA LYS A 361 -24.80 33.57 9.53
C LYS A 361 -24.48 32.74 8.29
N TYR A 362 -23.38 31.96 8.34
CA TYR A 362 -23.02 31.05 7.25
C TYR A 362 -24.09 29.99 6.99
N PHE A 363 -24.54 29.31 8.04
CA PHE A 363 -25.58 28.28 7.90
C PHE A 363 -26.96 28.87 7.58
N GLU A 364 -27.32 30.06 8.11
CA GLU A 364 -28.53 30.80 7.74
C GLU A 364 -28.51 31.13 6.24
N ASN A 365 -27.42 31.62 5.70
CA ASN A 365 -27.27 31.94 4.27
C ASN A 365 -27.43 30.71 3.38
N LEU A 366 -27.06 29.53 3.89
CA LEU A 366 -27.24 28.24 3.19
C LEU A 366 -28.66 27.65 3.38
N ASN A 367 -29.51 28.24 4.21
CA ASN A 367 -30.81 27.71 4.66
C ASN A 367 -30.68 26.33 5.32
N VAL A 368 -29.61 26.13 6.14
CA VAL A 368 -29.30 24.85 6.82
C VAL A 368 -29.58 25.02 8.29
N SER A 369 -30.45 24.16 8.85
CA SER A 369 -30.76 24.12 10.28
C SER A 369 -30.13 22.92 10.99
N LYS A 370 -29.76 21.89 10.26
CA LYS A 370 -29.20 20.65 10.78
C LYS A 370 -28.02 20.18 9.93
N LEU A 371 -27.04 19.54 10.56
CA LEU A 371 -25.80 19.12 9.94
C LEU A 371 -25.45 17.69 10.36
N TYR A 372 -24.95 16.90 9.44
CA TYR A 372 -24.21 15.68 9.73
C TYR A 372 -22.72 15.94 9.59
N ILE A 373 -21.89 15.22 10.34
CA ILE A 373 -20.44 15.33 10.24
C ILE A 373 -19.86 13.99 9.74
N TYR A 374 -19.17 14.02 8.61
CA TYR A 374 -18.46 12.85 8.10
C TYR A 374 -17.03 12.80 8.66
N GLY A 375 -16.76 11.76 9.46
CA GLY A 375 -15.49 11.45 10.09
C GLY A 375 -15.64 11.03 11.54
N ASP A 376 -14.96 9.98 11.99
CA ASP A 376 -14.92 9.50 13.38
C ASP A 376 -13.51 9.59 13.99
N MET A 377 -12.78 10.65 13.63
CA MET A 377 -11.42 10.95 14.06
C MET A 377 -11.41 11.76 15.38
N GLU A 378 -10.23 11.96 15.98
CA GLU A 378 -10.06 12.80 17.19
C GLU A 378 -10.56 14.23 16.98
N ILE A 379 -10.29 14.80 15.80
CA ILE A 379 -10.76 16.14 15.42
C ILE A 379 -12.28 16.27 15.44
N SER A 380 -13.03 15.17 15.27
CA SER A 380 -14.49 15.19 15.20
C SER A 380 -15.14 15.76 16.45
N SER A 381 -14.63 15.41 17.63
CA SER A 381 -15.10 15.95 18.91
C SER A 381 -14.81 17.46 19.04
N ILE A 382 -13.65 17.91 18.56
CA ILE A 382 -13.26 19.33 18.60
C ILE A 382 -14.17 20.14 17.69
N ILE A 383 -14.38 19.68 16.46
CA ILE A 383 -15.27 20.37 15.49
C ILE A 383 -16.72 20.36 15.99
N TYR A 384 -17.20 19.27 16.59
CA TYR A 384 -18.51 19.22 17.24
C TYR A 384 -18.66 20.33 18.25
N ASN A 385 -17.72 20.45 19.20
CA ASN A 385 -17.76 21.47 20.25
C ASN A 385 -17.74 22.90 19.69
N ILE A 386 -17.05 23.12 18.58
CA ILE A 386 -17.02 24.43 17.90
C ILE A 386 -18.36 24.73 17.21
N LEU A 387 -18.97 23.75 16.55
CA LEU A 387 -20.13 23.98 15.70
C LEU A 387 -21.47 23.86 16.45
N SER A 388 -21.54 23.07 17.51
CA SER A 388 -22.80 22.77 18.23
C SER A 388 -23.48 23.99 18.87
N GLU A 389 -22.75 25.10 19.07
CA GLU A 389 -23.32 26.37 19.52
C GLU A 389 -23.97 27.17 18.37
N ALA A 390 -23.64 26.83 17.12
CA ALA A 390 -24.09 27.56 15.95
C ALA A 390 -25.16 26.81 15.13
N ILE A 391 -25.12 25.46 15.15
CA ILE A 391 -26.02 24.61 14.35
C ILE A 391 -26.26 23.29 15.08
N GLU A 392 -27.45 22.69 14.89
CA GLU A 392 -27.79 21.36 15.39
C GLU A 392 -27.02 20.29 14.60
N ILE A 393 -26.35 19.37 15.30
CA ILE A 393 -25.64 18.23 14.71
C ILE A 393 -26.43 16.97 15.00
N GLU A 394 -26.92 16.30 13.95
CA GLU A 394 -27.80 15.14 14.07
C GLU A 394 -27.04 13.85 14.41
N ALA A 395 -25.96 13.57 13.67
CA ALA A 395 -25.13 12.39 13.86
C ALA A 395 -23.76 12.54 13.18
N PHE A 396 -22.88 11.60 13.47
CA PHE A 396 -21.65 11.39 12.72
C PHE A 396 -21.85 10.30 11.68
N ILE A 397 -21.15 10.40 10.55
CA ILE A 397 -21.15 9.40 9.49
C ILE A 397 -19.72 8.95 9.26
N ALA A 398 -19.48 7.65 9.12
CA ALA A 398 -18.16 7.12 8.81
C ALA A 398 -18.26 5.92 7.85
N ARG A 399 -17.22 5.68 7.06
CA ARG A 399 -17.12 4.48 6.22
C ARG A 399 -16.85 3.25 7.10
N ASP A 400 -15.82 3.35 7.96
CA ASP A 400 -15.41 2.33 8.90
C ASP A 400 -15.59 2.88 10.31
N ILE A 401 -16.57 2.35 11.04
CA ILE A 401 -16.93 2.84 12.37
C ILE A 401 -15.87 2.37 13.37
N LYS A 402 -15.05 3.30 13.88
CA LYS A 402 -14.09 3.05 14.97
C LYS A 402 -14.70 3.33 16.34
N ARG A 403 -15.61 4.27 16.43
CA ARG A 403 -16.33 4.67 17.65
C ARG A 403 -17.83 4.63 17.39
N LYS A 404 -18.59 4.01 18.29
CA LYS A 404 -20.06 3.94 18.15
C LYS A 404 -20.75 5.26 18.41
N GLN A 405 -20.14 6.10 19.25
CA GLN A 405 -20.67 7.42 19.60
C GLN A 405 -19.54 8.44 19.73
N ILE A 406 -19.83 9.69 19.37
CA ILE A 406 -18.96 10.86 19.54
C ILE A 406 -19.80 11.97 20.17
N CYS A 407 -19.37 12.52 21.30
CA CYS A 407 -20.09 13.57 22.05
C CYS A 407 -21.57 13.22 22.35
N GLY A 408 -21.87 11.95 22.54
CA GLY A 408 -23.22 11.46 22.81
C GLY A 408 -24.11 11.24 21.59
N LEU A 409 -23.64 11.55 20.38
CA LEU A 409 -24.31 11.29 19.13
C LEU A 409 -23.82 9.98 18.49
N ASP A 410 -24.72 9.29 17.80
CA ASP A 410 -24.40 8.04 17.12
C ASP A 410 -23.48 8.25 15.91
N VAL A 411 -22.64 7.25 15.62
CA VAL A 411 -21.86 7.16 14.40
C VAL A 411 -22.53 6.14 13.49
N ILE A 412 -22.97 6.59 12.33
CA ILE A 412 -23.73 5.81 11.33
C ILE A 412 -22.78 5.41 10.21
N SER A 413 -22.85 4.15 9.75
CA SER A 413 -22.14 3.75 8.53
C SER A 413 -22.69 4.50 7.31
N VAL A 414 -21.83 4.92 6.40
CA VAL A 414 -22.26 5.51 5.13
C VAL A 414 -23.18 4.59 4.33
N CYS A 415 -23.02 3.26 4.49
CA CYS A 415 -23.87 2.26 3.85
C CYS A 415 -25.26 2.13 4.49
N ASP A 416 -25.41 2.48 5.77
CA ASP A 416 -26.67 2.41 6.53
C ASP A 416 -27.37 3.77 6.62
N TYR A 417 -26.70 4.83 6.14
CA TYR A 417 -27.23 6.18 6.16
C TYR A 417 -28.37 6.35 5.14
N THR A 418 -29.53 6.71 5.65
CA THR A 418 -30.71 7.00 4.80
C THR A 418 -30.75 8.48 4.47
N CYS A 419 -30.36 8.82 3.25
CA CYS A 419 -30.29 10.18 2.75
C CYS A 419 -31.65 10.85 2.59
N LYS A 420 -31.72 12.15 2.94
CA LYS A 420 -32.80 13.04 2.57
C LYS A 420 -32.29 14.13 1.63
N PRO A 421 -33.13 14.65 0.70
CA PRO A 421 -32.65 15.64 -0.29
C PRO A 421 -32.07 16.93 0.29
N ASP A 422 -32.48 17.31 1.50
CA ASP A 422 -32.07 18.54 2.17
C ASP A 422 -30.95 18.31 3.19
N ASP A 423 -30.42 17.08 3.30
CA ASP A 423 -29.36 16.78 4.24
C ASP A 423 -28.06 17.48 3.82
N VAL A 424 -27.37 18.02 4.82
CA VAL A 424 -26.06 18.65 4.65
C VAL A 424 -25.03 17.92 5.49
N ILE A 425 -23.91 17.57 4.88
CA ILE A 425 -22.84 16.81 5.51
C ILE A 425 -21.55 17.62 5.44
N LEU A 426 -20.95 17.91 6.60
CA LEU A 426 -19.63 18.50 6.70
C LEU A 426 -18.56 17.41 6.65
N VAL A 427 -17.69 17.46 5.67
CA VAL A 427 -16.63 16.49 5.46
C VAL A 427 -15.36 16.99 6.13
N LEU A 428 -14.96 16.36 7.24
CA LEU A 428 -13.75 16.72 7.97
C LEU A 428 -12.47 16.27 7.24
N ASN A 429 -12.54 15.14 6.56
CA ASN A 429 -11.42 14.55 5.82
C ASN A 429 -11.37 15.06 4.37
N TYR A 430 -11.34 16.38 4.20
CA TYR A 430 -11.44 17.05 2.90
C TYR A 430 -10.32 16.69 1.89
N PRO A 431 -9.09 16.28 2.26
CA PRO A 431 -8.12 15.79 1.27
C PRO A 431 -8.61 14.57 0.49
N PHE A 432 -9.56 13.81 1.06
CA PHE A 432 -10.20 12.65 0.41
C PHE A 432 -11.62 12.96 -0.08
N PHE A 433 -11.97 14.23 -0.21
CA PHE A 433 -13.32 14.67 -0.54
C PHE A 433 -13.88 14.01 -1.81
N ALA A 434 -13.06 13.86 -2.85
CA ALA A 434 -13.47 13.19 -4.09
C ALA A 434 -13.88 11.72 -3.87
N ASN A 435 -13.14 10.99 -3.02
CA ASN A 435 -13.44 9.61 -2.67
C ASN A 435 -14.70 9.53 -1.79
N ILE A 436 -14.80 10.41 -0.81
CA ILE A 436 -15.98 10.50 0.08
C ILE A 436 -17.22 10.89 -0.71
N LYS A 437 -17.12 11.86 -1.62
CA LYS A 437 -18.22 12.24 -2.52
C LYS A 437 -18.70 11.05 -3.34
N ARG A 438 -17.78 10.25 -3.89
CA ARG A 438 -18.13 9.04 -4.64
C ARG A 438 -18.88 8.01 -3.77
N ASP A 439 -18.45 7.80 -2.50
CA ASP A 439 -19.18 6.92 -1.57
C ASP A 439 -20.62 7.39 -1.35
N PHE A 440 -20.85 8.69 -1.22
CA PHE A 440 -22.16 9.29 -1.08
C PHE A 440 -22.98 9.27 -2.38
N ASP A 441 -22.37 9.56 -3.52
CA ASP A 441 -23.02 9.45 -4.84
C ASP A 441 -23.51 8.01 -5.07
N PHE A 442 -22.69 7.02 -4.67
CA PHE A 442 -23.05 5.60 -4.73
C PHE A 442 -24.21 5.23 -3.79
N ALA A 443 -24.25 5.80 -2.59
CA ALA A 443 -25.35 5.64 -1.65
C ALA A 443 -26.63 6.39 -2.08
N GLY A 444 -26.63 7.05 -3.24
CA GLY A 444 -27.77 7.79 -3.76
C GLY A 444 -27.98 9.14 -3.07
N PHE A 445 -26.93 9.73 -2.51
CA PHE A 445 -27.01 11.01 -1.83
C PHE A 445 -27.32 12.15 -2.80
N THR A 446 -28.36 12.90 -2.51
CA THR A 446 -28.81 14.06 -3.30
C THR A 446 -28.69 15.38 -2.56
N GLY A 447 -28.19 15.34 -1.31
CA GLY A 447 -28.01 16.50 -0.46
C GLY A 447 -26.72 17.28 -0.79
N ARG A 448 -26.23 18.06 0.16
CA ARG A 448 -25.07 18.91 0.02
C ARG A 448 -23.89 18.40 0.85
N LEU A 449 -22.72 18.25 0.23
CA LEU A 449 -21.46 18.05 0.92
C LEU A 449 -20.73 19.40 1.04
N ILE A 450 -20.25 19.71 2.24
CA ILE A 450 -19.44 20.90 2.55
C ILE A 450 -18.07 20.40 3.02
N ARG A 451 -17.02 20.98 2.48
CA ARG A 451 -15.65 20.70 2.95
C ARG A 451 -15.34 21.56 4.17
N LEU A 452 -14.59 21.02 5.13
CA LEU A 452 -14.20 21.78 6.32
C LEU A 452 -13.34 23.02 5.99
N ASP A 453 -12.43 22.91 5.01
CA ASP A 453 -11.60 24.04 4.56
C ASP A 453 -12.44 25.15 3.89
N ASP A 454 -13.41 24.80 3.05
CA ASP A 454 -14.33 25.78 2.44
C ASP A 454 -15.17 26.53 3.50
N LEU A 455 -15.61 25.83 4.55
CA LEU A 455 -16.28 26.44 5.70
C LEU A 455 -15.37 27.49 6.35
N VAL A 456 -14.13 27.13 6.64
CA VAL A 456 -13.15 27.97 7.35
C VAL A 456 -12.76 29.20 6.52
N ASP A 457 -12.61 29.02 5.20
CA ASP A 457 -12.26 30.11 4.28
C ASP A 457 -13.39 31.16 4.14
N THR A 458 -14.64 30.74 4.42
CA THR A 458 -15.82 31.61 4.33
C THR A 458 -16.14 32.29 5.66
N VAL A 459 -15.77 31.69 6.77
CA VAL A 459 -16.05 32.17 8.14
C VAL A 459 -14.87 32.96 8.70
#